data_b793bf375cc56e2a16f40e297c53f39f
#
_entry.id   b793bf375cc56e2a16f40e297c53f39f
#
_cell.length_a   1.000
_cell.length_b   1.000
_cell.length_c   1.000
_cell.angle_alpha   90.00
_cell.angle_beta   90.00
_cell.angle_gamma   90.00
#
_symmetry.space_group_name_H-M   'P 1'
#
loop_
_entity.id
_entity.type
_entity.pdbx_description
1 polymer ?
#
loop_
_entity_poly.entity_id
_entity_poly.type
_entity_poly.pdbx_seq_one_letter_code
_entity_poly.pdbx_strand_id
1 'polypeptide(L)'
;MNLRILLLIAVLFGCQSNKNKLDLNFKVKGLKKGKITLKKLNDSSYSKIDSFTVKGNEIINFTYGLKEPEMLFLDLDFADGSETKSLSFFAENNKMDVITSLDNYGYNVLVKGSINDSILRDYISINKKFNDEKLDLFERSFENSKTNNTDSLKIIENSIININTRQFLHNANYAVRNANYEIAPYIAVTDLFESKKILDTVYKSLKADIKNSKYALQLKSLID
;
A
#
# COMPACT_ATOMS: atom_id res chain seq x y z
N MET A 1 -37.61 -56.46 -21.51
CA MET A 1 -36.31 -56.32 -20.74
C MET A 1 -36.02 -54.83 -20.68
N ASN A 2 -36.40 -54.19 -19.56
CA ASN A 2 -36.42 -52.73 -19.41
C ASN A 2 -35.11 -52.23 -18.81
N LEU A 3 -34.31 -51.53 -19.62
CA LEU A 3 -33.09 -50.88 -19.18
C LEU A 3 -33.44 -49.49 -18.61
N ARG A 4 -33.50 -49.37 -17.30
CA ARG A 4 -33.67 -48.11 -16.60
C ARG A 4 -32.33 -47.38 -16.59
N ILE A 5 -32.21 -46.34 -17.44
CA ILE A 5 -31.07 -45.39 -17.40
C ILE A 5 -31.31 -44.49 -16.20
N LEU A 6 -30.48 -44.68 -15.17
CA LEU A 6 -30.43 -43.82 -13.99
C LEU A 6 -29.56 -42.60 -14.35
N LEU A 7 -30.20 -41.48 -14.69
CA LEU A 7 -29.51 -40.21 -14.98
C LEU A 7 -29.04 -39.58 -13.67
N LEU A 8 -27.77 -39.73 -13.34
CA LEU A 8 -27.13 -39.14 -12.16
C LEU A 8 -26.82 -37.68 -12.50
N ILE A 9 -27.74 -36.77 -12.14
CA ILE A 9 -27.50 -35.33 -12.22
C ILE A 9 -26.54 -34.97 -11.09
N ALA A 10 -25.23 -34.86 -11.40
CA ALA A 10 -24.24 -34.25 -10.52
C ALA A 10 -24.49 -32.75 -10.46
N VAL A 11 -25.16 -32.29 -9.41
CA VAL A 11 -25.30 -30.87 -9.10
C VAL A 11 -23.94 -30.39 -8.63
N LEU A 12 -23.15 -29.83 -9.55
CA LEU A 12 -21.97 -29.09 -9.22
C LEU A 12 -22.38 -27.79 -8.50
N PHE A 13 -22.43 -27.82 -7.18
CA PHE A 13 -22.42 -26.61 -6.38
C PHE A 13 -21.08 -25.92 -6.62
N GLY A 14 -20.97 -25.16 -7.71
CA GLY A 14 -19.89 -24.22 -7.91
C GLY A 14 -19.97 -23.19 -6.77
N CYS A 15 -19.01 -23.26 -5.87
CA CYS A 15 -18.76 -22.17 -4.91
C CYS A 15 -18.46 -20.92 -5.75
N GLN A 16 -19.47 -20.09 -6.00
CA GLN A 16 -19.30 -18.77 -6.57
C GLN A 16 -18.54 -17.94 -5.52
N SER A 17 -17.22 -17.93 -5.61
CA SER A 17 -16.45 -16.96 -4.85
C SER A 17 -16.93 -15.58 -5.33
N ASN A 18 -17.42 -14.79 -4.41
CA ASN A 18 -17.84 -13.41 -4.66
C ASN A 18 -16.61 -12.61 -5.07
N LYS A 19 -16.34 -12.50 -6.38
CA LYS A 19 -15.09 -11.97 -6.97
C LYS A 19 -14.79 -10.50 -6.60
N ASN A 20 -15.73 -9.80 -5.95
CA ASN A 20 -15.62 -8.37 -5.63
C ASN A 20 -15.75 -8.13 -4.12
N LYS A 21 -15.10 -8.96 -3.30
CA LYS A 21 -15.21 -8.90 -1.84
C LYS A 21 -13.86 -9.06 -1.17
N LEU A 22 -13.53 -8.13 -0.31
CA LEU A 22 -12.46 -8.26 0.67
C LEU A 22 -13.03 -8.86 1.96
N ASP A 23 -12.46 -9.96 2.43
CA ASP A 23 -12.66 -10.52 3.77
C ASP A 23 -11.37 -10.33 4.56
N LEU A 24 -11.33 -9.30 5.39
CA LEU A 24 -10.15 -8.88 6.13
C LEU A 24 -10.20 -9.37 7.57
N ASN A 25 -9.21 -10.15 7.98
CA ASN A 25 -8.92 -10.44 9.38
C ASN A 25 -7.81 -9.49 9.85
N PHE A 26 -8.12 -8.64 10.80
CA PHE A 26 -7.16 -7.69 11.36
C PHE A 26 -6.84 -8.04 12.82
N LYS A 27 -5.55 -8.06 13.16
CA LYS A 27 -5.09 -8.35 14.53
C LYS A 27 -4.02 -7.37 14.99
N VAL A 28 -4.24 -6.77 16.15
CA VAL A 28 -3.26 -5.92 16.83
C VAL A 28 -2.82 -6.57 18.12
N LYS A 29 -1.58 -7.09 18.15
CA LYS A 29 -1.02 -7.68 19.38
C LYS A 29 -0.86 -6.61 20.45
N GLY A 30 -1.31 -6.90 21.67
CA GLY A 30 -1.22 -5.99 22.81
C GLY A 30 -2.37 -4.98 22.92
N LEU A 31 -3.25 -4.84 21.93
CA LEU A 31 -4.40 -3.95 22.01
C LEU A 31 -5.50 -4.56 22.90
N LYS A 32 -5.86 -3.84 23.98
CA LYS A 32 -6.93 -4.25 24.91
C LYS A 32 -8.22 -3.47 24.72
N LYS A 33 -8.11 -2.18 24.44
CA LYS A 33 -9.27 -1.27 24.23
C LYS A 33 -8.92 -0.23 23.19
N GLY A 34 -9.87 0.13 22.36
CA GLY A 34 -9.73 1.15 21.32
C GLY A 34 -10.80 0.98 20.25
N LYS A 35 -10.79 1.86 19.28
CA LYS A 35 -11.66 1.77 18.10
C LYS A 35 -10.81 1.67 16.85
N ILE A 36 -11.02 0.63 16.07
CA ILE A 36 -10.41 0.47 14.74
C ILE A 36 -11.41 0.97 13.71
N THR A 37 -10.94 1.84 12.82
CA THR A 37 -11.73 2.36 11.70
C THR A 37 -11.04 1.99 10.39
N LEU A 38 -11.75 1.23 9.53
CA LEU A 38 -11.34 0.96 8.16
C LEU A 38 -11.75 2.12 7.27
N LYS A 39 -10.80 2.67 6.51
CA LYS A 39 -10.99 3.84 5.65
C LYS A 39 -10.43 3.62 4.25
N LYS A 40 -10.93 4.40 3.30
CA LYS A 40 -10.31 4.56 1.97
C LYS A 40 -10.11 6.03 1.65
N LEU A 41 -9.17 6.31 0.75
CA LEU A 41 -8.96 7.64 0.20
C LEU A 41 -9.81 7.81 -1.06
N ASN A 42 -10.68 8.83 -1.06
CA ASN A 42 -11.42 9.28 -2.24
C ASN A 42 -10.92 10.69 -2.58
N ASP A 43 -10.32 10.85 -3.76
CA ASP A 43 -9.72 12.09 -4.25
C ASP A 43 -8.83 12.76 -3.18
N SER A 44 -9.35 13.66 -2.37
CA SER A 44 -8.61 14.40 -1.35
C SER A 44 -9.10 14.16 0.09
N SER A 45 -10.03 13.23 0.32
CA SER A 45 -10.61 12.99 1.65
C SER A 45 -10.73 11.51 1.99
N TYR A 46 -10.52 11.20 3.28
CA TYR A 46 -10.75 9.85 3.78
C TYR A 46 -12.24 9.63 4.04
N SER A 47 -12.77 8.52 3.51
CA SER A 47 -14.12 8.05 3.86
C SER A 47 -14.04 6.78 4.69
N LYS A 48 -14.86 6.76 5.75
CA LYS A 48 -15.04 5.58 6.59
C LYS A 48 -15.78 4.50 5.82
N ILE A 49 -15.25 3.27 5.84
CA ILE A 49 -15.92 2.07 5.34
C ILE A 49 -16.68 1.42 6.47
N ASP A 50 -15.96 1.09 7.58
CA ASP A 50 -16.53 0.41 8.74
C ASP A 50 -15.70 0.74 10.00
N SER A 51 -16.18 0.33 11.18
CA SER A 51 -15.41 0.46 12.42
C SER A 51 -15.78 -0.60 13.44
N PHE A 52 -14.80 -0.98 14.25
CA PHE A 52 -14.94 -1.96 15.31
C PHE A 52 -14.39 -1.43 16.64
N THR A 53 -15.16 -1.61 17.73
CA THR A 53 -14.71 -1.26 19.10
C THR A 53 -14.11 -2.49 19.74
N VAL A 54 -12.81 -2.44 20.03
CA VAL A 54 -12.03 -3.54 20.64
C VAL A 54 -12.27 -3.59 22.14
N LYS A 55 -12.61 -4.78 22.66
CA LYS A 55 -12.82 -5.09 24.07
C LYS A 55 -12.01 -6.31 24.53
N GLY A 56 -10.74 -6.40 24.11
CA GLY A 56 -9.85 -7.52 24.41
C GLY A 56 -8.96 -7.91 23.22
N ASN A 57 -8.21 -9.01 23.30
CA ASN A 57 -7.38 -9.53 22.20
C ASN A 57 -8.25 -10.26 21.17
N GLU A 58 -9.00 -9.53 20.39
CA GLU A 58 -9.88 -10.08 19.38
C GLU A 58 -9.25 -9.98 17.97
N ILE A 59 -9.61 -10.92 17.10
CA ILE A 59 -9.44 -10.77 15.67
C ILE A 59 -10.63 -9.94 15.18
N ILE A 60 -10.34 -8.82 14.54
CA ILE A 60 -11.35 -7.91 14.01
C ILE A 60 -11.59 -8.30 12.55
N ASN A 61 -12.85 -8.58 12.22
CA ASN A 61 -13.23 -8.97 10.86
C ASN A 61 -13.95 -7.82 10.18
N PHE A 62 -13.48 -7.44 9.01
CA PHE A 62 -14.15 -6.52 8.12
C PHE A 62 -14.52 -7.23 6.82
N THR A 63 -15.66 -6.88 6.30
CA THR A 63 -16.11 -7.31 4.97
C THR A 63 -16.43 -6.08 4.16
N TYR A 64 -15.82 -5.97 2.98
CA TYR A 64 -16.00 -4.80 2.12
C TYR A 64 -16.13 -5.20 0.65
N GLY A 65 -17.09 -4.58 -0.05
CA GLY A 65 -17.25 -4.73 -1.49
C GLY A 65 -16.13 -3.99 -2.22
N LEU A 66 -15.03 -4.70 -2.50
CA LEU A 66 -13.86 -4.16 -3.19
C LEU A 66 -13.93 -4.53 -4.66
N LYS A 67 -14.06 -3.54 -5.54
CA LYS A 67 -14.19 -3.78 -6.99
C LYS A 67 -12.85 -4.12 -7.64
N GLU A 68 -11.79 -3.49 -7.18
CA GLU A 68 -10.42 -3.59 -7.69
C GLU A 68 -9.43 -3.38 -6.55
N PRO A 69 -8.16 -3.81 -6.68
CA PRO A 69 -7.13 -3.56 -5.68
C PRO A 69 -6.93 -2.07 -5.42
N GLU A 70 -6.94 -1.66 -4.13
CA GLU A 70 -6.71 -0.28 -3.72
C GLU A 70 -6.08 -0.16 -2.33
N MET A 71 -5.47 1.00 -2.06
CA MET A 71 -4.95 1.34 -0.74
C MET A 71 -6.09 1.57 0.25
N LEU A 72 -6.07 0.81 1.35
CA LEU A 72 -6.93 1.00 2.50
C LEU A 72 -6.12 1.37 3.74
N PHE A 73 -6.80 1.97 4.71
CA PHE A 73 -6.20 2.48 5.94
C PHE A 73 -6.97 1.93 7.15
N LEU A 74 -6.22 1.58 8.18
CA LEU A 74 -6.76 1.17 9.48
C LEU A 74 -6.25 2.14 10.54
N ASP A 75 -7.16 2.96 11.03
CA ASP A 75 -6.88 3.91 12.10
C ASP A 75 -7.25 3.29 13.44
N LEU A 76 -6.39 3.48 14.43
CA LEU A 76 -6.60 3.11 15.81
C LEU A 76 -6.76 4.38 16.65
N ASP A 77 -7.97 4.58 17.15
CA ASP A 77 -8.29 5.60 18.15
C ASP A 77 -8.26 4.97 19.54
N PHE A 78 -7.50 5.56 20.45
CA PHE A 78 -7.40 5.11 21.83
C PHE A 78 -8.54 5.68 22.68
N ALA A 79 -8.98 4.88 23.68
CA ALA A 79 -10.03 5.28 24.58
C ALA A 79 -9.65 6.42 25.55
N ASP A 80 -8.36 6.67 25.74
CA ASP A 80 -7.79 7.72 26.57
C ASP A 80 -7.58 9.06 25.86
N GLY A 81 -7.91 9.13 24.56
CA GLY A 81 -7.75 10.33 23.75
C GLY A 81 -6.31 10.57 23.24
N SER A 82 -5.44 9.58 23.37
CA SER A 82 -4.09 9.63 22.76
C SER A 82 -4.18 9.80 21.25
N GLU A 83 -3.05 10.19 20.64
CA GLU A 83 -2.95 10.39 19.19
C GLU A 83 -3.36 9.14 18.41
N THR A 84 -4.19 9.32 17.38
CA THR A 84 -4.63 8.27 16.47
C THR A 84 -3.42 7.69 15.72
N LYS A 85 -3.24 6.37 15.78
CA LYS A 85 -2.25 5.67 14.96
C LYS A 85 -2.90 5.18 13.67
N SER A 86 -2.18 5.25 12.56
CA SER A 86 -2.66 4.80 11.26
C SER A 86 -1.70 3.79 10.64
N LEU A 87 -2.23 2.81 9.92
CA LEU A 87 -1.49 1.92 9.03
C LEU A 87 -2.20 1.80 7.69
N SER A 88 -1.44 1.53 6.65
CA SER A 88 -1.95 1.32 5.30
C SER A 88 -1.54 -0.06 4.76
N PHE A 89 -2.39 -0.60 3.89
CA PHE A 89 -2.12 -1.83 3.17
C PHE A 89 -2.81 -1.81 1.81
N PHE A 90 -2.23 -2.53 0.85
CA PHE A 90 -2.86 -2.66 -0.46
C PHE A 90 -3.85 -3.83 -0.42
N ALA A 91 -5.13 -3.50 -0.45
CA ALA A 91 -6.22 -4.46 -0.37
C ALA A 91 -6.49 -5.10 -1.73
N GLU A 92 -6.80 -6.39 -1.71
CA GLU A 92 -7.27 -7.16 -2.86
C GLU A 92 -8.59 -7.86 -2.54
N ASN A 93 -9.37 -8.17 -3.56
CA ASN A 93 -10.70 -8.77 -3.45
C ASN A 93 -10.64 -10.28 -3.14
N ASN A 94 -10.01 -10.63 -2.03
CA ASN A 94 -9.92 -11.99 -1.51
C ASN A 94 -9.90 -12.00 0.03
N LYS A 95 -9.57 -13.14 0.62
CA LYS A 95 -9.32 -13.24 2.06
C LYS A 95 -7.93 -12.75 2.39
N MET A 96 -7.85 -11.76 3.28
CA MET A 96 -6.60 -11.16 3.71
C MET A 96 -6.43 -11.20 5.23
N ASP A 97 -5.18 -11.35 5.68
CA ASP A 97 -4.79 -11.18 7.08
C ASP A 97 -3.84 -10.00 7.20
N VAL A 98 -4.16 -9.04 8.09
CA VAL A 98 -3.28 -7.92 8.45
C VAL A 98 -2.97 -8.03 9.94
N ILE A 99 -1.69 -8.14 10.29
CA ILE A 99 -1.23 -8.33 11.65
C ILE A 99 -0.17 -7.29 11.98
N THR A 100 -0.34 -6.62 13.12
CA THR A 100 0.64 -5.68 13.68
C THR A 100 0.68 -5.80 15.21
N SER A 101 1.49 -4.98 15.87
CA SER A 101 1.48 -4.81 17.32
C SER A 101 1.21 -3.36 17.69
N LEU A 102 0.74 -3.14 18.90
CA LEU A 102 0.44 -1.79 19.41
C LEU A 102 1.69 -0.90 19.42
N ASP A 103 2.85 -1.47 19.80
CA ASP A 103 4.14 -0.74 19.89
C ASP A 103 4.68 -0.34 18.50
N ASN A 104 4.41 -1.17 17.48
CA ASN A 104 4.88 -0.98 16.12
C ASN A 104 3.74 -0.75 15.12
N TYR A 105 2.65 -0.12 15.56
CA TYR A 105 1.49 0.13 14.71
C TYR A 105 1.89 1.02 13.53
N GLY A 106 1.68 0.51 12.31
CA GLY A 106 2.06 1.20 11.07
C GLY A 106 3.50 0.96 10.59
N TYR A 107 4.43 0.59 11.48
CA TYR A 107 5.83 0.38 11.12
C TYR A 107 6.17 -1.06 10.76
N ASN A 108 5.63 -2.02 11.51
CA ASN A 108 5.82 -3.44 11.25
C ASN A 108 4.47 -4.11 11.06
N VAL A 109 4.10 -4.26 9.79
CA VAL A 109 2.80 -4.80 9.38
C VAL A 109 3.03 -6.03 8.53
N LEU A 110 2.49 -7.17 8.96
CA LEU A 110 2.45 -8.40 8.17
C LEU A 110 1.11 -8.47 7.44
N VAL A 111 1.15 -8.46 6.13
CA VAL A 111 -0.03 -8.61 5.27
C VAL A 111 0.09 -9.93 4.50
N LYS A 112 -0.99 -10.71 4.47
CA LYS A 112 -1.11 -11.93 3.67
C LYS A 112 -2.34 -11.82 2.79
N GLY A 113 -2.28 -12.44 1.61
CA GLY A 113 -3.40 -12.48 0.68
C GLY A 113 -3.44 -11.30 -0.31
N SER A 114 -2.37 -10.47 -0.41
CA SER A 114 -2.23 -9.44 -1.43
C SER A 114 -0.87 -9.51 -2.09
N ILE A 115 -0.85 -9.65 -3.40
CA ILE A 115 0.38 -9.56 -4.23
C ILE A 115 0.82 -8.10 -4.31
N ASN A 116 -0.13 -7.19 -4.53
CA ASN A 116 0.15 -5.75 -4.57
C ASN A 116 0.78 -5.25 -3.26
N ASP A 117 0.30 -5.72 -2.10
CA ASP A 117 0.91 -5.34 -0.81
C ASP A 117 2.31 -5.94 -0.64
N SER A 118 2.53 -7.18 -1.08
CA SER A 118 3.87 -7.79 -1.04
C SER A 118 4.88 -6.96 -1.84
N ILE A 119 4.52 -6.53 -3.04
CA ILE A 119 5.34 -5.65 -3.89
C ILE A 119 5.51 -4.29 -3.22
N LEU A 120 4.46 -3.73 -2.60
CA LEU A 120 4.52 -2.48 -1.85
C LEU A 120 5.52 -2.55 -0.69
N ARG A 121 5.52 -3.65 0.11
CA ARG A 121 6.45 -3.80 1.24
C ARG A 121 7.90 -3.88 0.78
N ASP A 122 8.17 -4.57 -0.33
CA ASP A 122 9.50 -4.60 -0.94
C ASP A 122 9.92 -3.19 -1.40
N TYR A 123 9.04 -2.48 -2.11
CA TYR A 123 9.24 -1.10 -2.51
C TYR A 123 9.56 -0.17 -1.33
N ILE A 124 8.77 -0.22 -0.26
CA ILE A 124 8.98 0.58 0.95
C ILE A 124 10.34 0.24 1.60
N SER A 125 10.70 -1.05 1.67
CA SER A 125 11.96 -1.51 2.24
C SER A 125 13.17 -0.95 1.49
N ILE A 126 13.10 -0.90 0.16
CA ILE A 126 14.17 -0.34 -0.67
C ILE A 126 14.24 1.19 -0.50
N ASN A 127 13.08 1.87 -0.54
CA ASN A 127 13.03 3.31 -0.35
C ASN A 127 13.50 3.75 1.04
N LYS A 128 13.28 2.92 2.06
CA LYS A 128 13.83 3.17 3.40
C LYS A 128 15.36 3.30 3.38
N LYS A 129 16.07 2.47 2.61
CA LYS A 129 17.54 2.55 2.50
C LYS A 129 18.00 3.90 1.92
N PHE A 130 17.31 4.41 0.89
CA PHE A 130 17.59 5.75 0.36
C PHE A 130 17.33 6.84 1.39
N ASN A 131 16.27 6.71 2.17
CA ASN A 131 15.93 7.68 3.21
C ASN A 131 16.92 7.64 4.38
N ASP A 132 17.34 6.46 4.80
CA ASP A 132 18.37 6.29 5.84
C ASP A 132 19.71 6.94 5.38
N GLU A 133 20.15 6.69 4.12
CA GLU A 133 21.35 7.30 3.53
C GLU A 133 21.24 8.85 3.49
N LYS A 134 20.07 9.40 3.17
CA LYS A 134 19.83 10.85 3.23
C LYS A 134 19.86 11.39 4.66
N LEU A 135 19.31 10.67 5.62
CA LEU A 135 19.32 11.09 7.02
C LEU A 135 20.75 11.23 7.54
N ASP A 136 21.63 10.26 7.27
CA ASP A 136 23.07 10.33 7.62
C ASP A 136 23.76 11.57 7.01
N LEU A 137 23.39 11.93 5.77
CA LEU A 137 23.91 13.13 5.12
C LEU A 137 23.38 14.42 5.76
N PHE A 138 22.11 14.45 6.16
CA PHE A 138 21.55 15.60 6.87
C PHE A 138 22.20 15.80 8.25
N GLU A 139 22.45 14.74 9.00
CA GLU A 139 23.19 14.80 10.27
C GLU A 139 24.61 15.38 10.05
N ARG A 140 25.34 14.88 9.05
CA ARG A 140 26.66 15.40 8.69
C ARG A 140 26.61 16.86 8.21
N SER A 141 25.57 17.25 7.47
CA SER A 141 25.36 18.63 7.04
C SER A 141 25.19 19.56 8.26
N PHE A 142 24.38 19.13 9.23
CA PHE A 142 24.17 19.87 10.47
C PHE A 142 25.48 20.06 11.26
N GLU A 143 26.31 19.04 11.41
CA GLU A 143 27.60 19.15 12.10
C GLU A 143 28.59 20.08 11.36
N ASN A 144 28.68 19.99 10.02
CA ASN A 144 29.53 20.85 9.22
C ASN A 144 29.06 22.32 9.21
N SER A 145 27.79 22.58 9.37
CA SER A 145 27.24 23.94 9.47
C SER A 145 27.71 24.66 10.74
N LYS A 146 27.89 23.96 11.86
CA LYS A 146 28.38 24.51 13.11
C LYS A 146 29.83 25.02 13.00
N THR A 147 30.60 24.42 12.09
CA THR A 147 32.03 24.77 11.87
C THR A 147 32.25 25.68 10.67
N ASN A 148 31.16 26.12 9.98
CA ASN A 148 31.19 26.90 8.75
C ASN A 148 32.06 26.26 7.64
N ASN A 149 32.10 24.91 7.57
CA ASN A 149 32.85 24.17 6.57
C ASN A 149 32.07 24.12 5.23
N THR A 150 32.21 25.19 4.45
CA THR A 150 31.45 25.39 3.19
C THR A 150 31.76 24.33 2.12
N ASP A 151 33.02 23.85 2.04
CA ASP A 151 33.42 22.84 1.06
C ASP A 151 32.74 21.49 1.34
N SER A 152 32.73 21.07 2.61
CA SER A 152 32.04 19.87 3.05
C SER A 152 30.54 19.98 2.83
N LEU A 153 29.92 21.13 3.10
CA LEU A 153 28.47 21.34 2.86
C LEU A 153 28.11 21.18 1.38
N LYS A 154 28.92 21.73 0.47
CA LYS A 154 28.70 21.57 -0.98
C LYS A 154 28.82 20.12 -1.45
N ILE A 155 29.78 19.36 -0.90
CA ILE A 155 29.93 17.93 -1.21
C ILE A 155 28.70 17.15 -0.73
N ILE A 156 28.19 17.43 0.47
CA ILE A 156 27.01 16.79 1.04
C ILE A 156 25.78 17.11 0.20
N GLU A 157 25.56 18.36 -0.18
CA GLU A 157 24.44 18.79 -1.04
C GLU A 157 24.44 18.01 -2.37
N ASN A 158 25.57 17.93 -3.05
CA ASN A 158 25.70 17.14 -4.27
C ASN A 158 25.39 15.65 -4.04
N SER A 159 25.78 15.09 -2.89
CA SER A 159 25.49 13.71 -2.53
C SER A 159 23.98 13.49 -2.35
N ILE A 160 23.28 14.42 -1.70
CA ILE A 160 21.81 14.38 -1.54
C ILE A 160 21.11 14.43 -2.90
N ILE A 161 21.55 15.33 -3.81
CA ILE A 161 21.01 15.41 -5.17
C ILE A 161 21.18 14.09 -5.92
N ASN A 162 22.36 13.46 -5.81
CA ASN A 162 22.64 12.17 -6.43
C ASN A 162 21.75 11.05 -5.87
N ILE A 163 21.54 11.01 -4.54
CA ILE A 163 20.64 10.01 -3.92
C ILE A 163 19.21 10.23 -4.38
N ASN A 164 18.71 11.45 -4.40
CA ASN A 164 17.35 11.75 -4.89
C ASN A 164 17.18 11.31 -6.34
N THR A 165 18.16 11.56 -7.21
CA THR A 165 18.13 11.12 -8.61
C THR A 165 18.10 9.59 -8.71
N ARG A 166 18.96 8.90 -7.95
CA ARG A 166 18.99 7.42 -7.92
C ARG A 166 17.68 6.84 -7.40
N GLN A 167 17.10 7.41 -6.34
CA GLN A 167 15.81 6.98 -5.80
C GLN A 167 14.69 7.18 -6.80
N PHE A 168 14.62 8.34 -7.44
CA PHE A 168 13.61 8.64 -8.47
C PHE A 168 13.68 7.66 -9.65
N LEU A 169 14.89 7.41 -10.17
CA LEU A 169 15.09 6.44 -11.26
C LEU A 169 14.79 5.02 -10.82
N HIS A 170 15.12 4.66 -9.57
CA HIS A 170 14.76 3.37 -9.00
C HIS A 170 13.24 3.20 -8.97
N ASN A 171 12.52 4.19 -8.45
CA ASN A 171 11.06 4.17 -8.34
C ASN A 171 10.39 4.04 -9.71
N ALA A 172 10.88 4.78 -10.72
CA ALA A 172 10.40 4.68 -12.09
C ALA A 172 10.60 3.26 -12.68
N ASN A 173 11.80 2.71 -12.53
CA ASN A 173 12.09 1.35 -12.98
C ASN A 173 11.30 0.28 -12.22
N TYR A 174 11.06 0.50 -10.92
CA TYR A 174 10.27 -0.40 -10.08
C TYR A 174 8.81 -0.44 -10.55
N ALA A 175 8.21 0.71 -10.83
CA ALA A 175 6.87 0.80 -11.41
C ALA A 175 6.78 0.07 -12.76
N VAL A 176 7.71 0.31 -13.68
CA VAL A 176 7.75 -0.36 -14.99
C VAL A 176 7.89 -1.88 -14.88
N ARG A 177 8.74 -2.39 -13.97
CA ARG A 177 8.91 -3.84 -13.75
C ARG A 177 7.65 -4.51 -13.21
N ASN A 178 6.83 -3.77 -12.47
CA ASN A 178 5.60 -4.25 -11.85
C ASN A 178 4.34 -3.86 -12.64
N ALA A 179 4.46 -3.53 -13.92
CA ALA A 179 3.39 -3.03 -14.79
C ALA A 179 2.20 -3.99 -15.00
N ASN A 180 2.31 -5.22 -14.48
CA ASN A 180 1.24 -6.22 -14.47
C ASN A 180 0.31 -6.11 -13.24
N TYR A 181 0.56 -5.17 -12.32
CA TYR A 181 -0.13 -5.03 -11.05
C TYR A 181 -0.55 -3.58 -10.80
N GLU A 182 -1.60 -3.37 -10.03
CA GLU A 182 -2.17 -2.06 -9.71
C GLU A 182 -1.22 -1.18 -8.86
N ILE A 183 -0.25 -1.80 -8.20
CA ILE A 183 0.81 -1.08 -7.48
C ILE A 183 1.67 -0.22 -8.43
N ALA A 184 1.84 -0.60 -9.69
CA ALA A 184 2.66 0.17 -10.63
C ALA A 184 2.12 1.58 -10.90
N PRO A 185 0.85 1.75 -11.35
CA PRO A 185 0.28 3.09 -11.50
C PRO A 185 0.10 3.80 -10.16
N TYR A 186 -0.08 3.08 -9.02
CA TYR A 186 -0.10 3.70 -7.69
C TYR A 186 1.24 4.39 -7.38
N ILE A 187 2.39 3.70 -7.54
CA ILE A 187 3.72 4.31 -7.36
C ILE A 187 3.91 5.52 -8.29
N ALA A 188 3.42 5.43 -9.52
CA ALA A 188 3.55 6.53 -10.46
C ALA A 188 2.82 7.80 -9.99
N VAL A 189 1.59 7.67 -9.51
CA VAL A 189 0.79 8.82 -9.07
C VAL A 189 1.21 9.37 -7.71
N THR A 190 1.86 8.56 -6.86
CA THR A 190 2.33 9.01 -5.54
C THR A 190 3.74 9.56 -5.54
N ASP A 191 4.68 8.92 -6.24
CA ASP A 191 6.10 9.18 -6.07
C ASP A 191 6.81 9.70 -7.34
N LEU A 192 6.12 9.75 -8.50
CA LEU A 192 6.71 10.16 -9.78
C LEU A 192 5.95 11.29 -10.48
N PHE A 193 4.98 11.91 -9.80
CA PHE A 193 4.07 12.92 -10.36
C PHE A 193 4.78 14.17 -10.92
N GLU A 194 6.01 14.44 -10.49
CA GLU A 194 6.79 15.60 -10.95
C GLU A 194 7.28 15.48 -12.40
N SER A 195 7.28 14.28 -12.99
CA SER A 195 7.84 14.04 -14.32
C SER A 195 6.82 13.44 -15.29
N LYS A 196 6.13 14.28 -16.04
CA LYS A 196 5.16 13.87 -17.08
C LYS A 196 5.74 12.82 -18.05
N LYS A 197 7.02 12.93 -18.41
CA LYS A 197 7.70 11.95 -19.28
C LYS A 197 7.80 10.56 -18.64
N ILE A 198 8.10 10.51 -17.35
CA ILE A 198 8.18 9.23 -16.61
C ILE A 198 6.78 8.64 -16.42
N LEU A 199 5.79 9.47 -16.08
CA LEU A 199 4.39 9.03 -15.97
C LEU A 199 3.91 8.39 -17.28
N ASP A 200 4.17 9.02 -18.43
CA ASP A 200 3.83 8.49 -19.76
C ASP A 200 4.54 7.13 -20.02
N THR A 201 5.82 7.03 -19.63
CA THR A 201 6.59 5.78 -19.77
C THR A 201 5.97 4.65 -18.94
N VAL A 202 5.61 4.92 -17.67
CA VAL A 202 4.95 3.92 -16.82
C VAL A 202 3.59 3.56 -17.41
N TYR A 203 2.76 4.53 -17.81
CA TYR A 203 1.43 4.26 -18.39
C TYR A 203 1.50 3.39 -19.64
N LYS A 204 2.47 3.65 -20.53
CA LYS A 204 2.69 2.84 -21.75
C LYS A 204 3.08 1.40 -21.43
N SER A 205 3.82 1.19 -20.35
CA SER A 205 4.25 -0.15 -19.92
C SER A 205 3.14 -0.98 -19.29
N LEU A 206 2.06 -0.35 -18.79
CA LEU A 206 0.97 -1.06 -18.12
C LEU A 206 0.30 -2.08 -19.02
N LYS A 207 -0.03 -3.25 -18.46
CA LYS A 207 -0.87 -4.25 -19.12
C LYS A 207 -2.27 -3.70 -19.43
N ALA A 208 -2.92 -4.26 -20.45
CA ALA A 208 -4.20 -3.76 -20.93
C ALA A 208 -5.31 -3.79 -19.87
N ASP A 209 -5.34 -4.82 -19.03
CA ASP A 209 -6.27 -4.96 -17.91
C ASP A 209 -6.01 -3.91 -16.81
N ILE A 210 -4.74 -3.63 -16.50
CA ILE A 210 -4.35 -2.63 -15.51
C ILE A 210 -4.68 -1.20 -15.96
N LYS A 211 -4.66 -0.89 -17.25
CA LYS A 211 -4.94 0.46 -17.78
C LYS A 211 -6.33 1.00 -17.44
N ASN A 212 -7.26 0.12 -17.05
CA ASN A 212 -8.61 0.49 -16.64
C ASN A 212 -8.78 0.58 -15.12
N SER A 213 -7.73 0.34 -14.34
CA SER A 213 -7.77 0.41 -12.88
C SER A 213 -7.80 1.86 -12.37
N LYS A 214 -8.27 2.04 -11.13
CA LYS A 214 -8.38 3.34 -10.44
C LYS A 214 -7.12 4.19 -10.59
N TYR A 215 -5.96 3.62 -10.22
CA TYR A 215 -4.70 4.38 -10.25
C TYR A 215 -4.17 4.61 -11.67
N ALA A 216 -4.45 3.72 -12.61
CA ALA A 216 -4.09 3.94 -14.01
C ALA A 216 -4.91 5.05 -14.67
N LEU A 217 -6.18 5.18 -14.30
CA LEU A 217 -7.02 6.31 -14.73
C LEU A 217 -6.55 7.63 -14.13
N GLN A 218 -6.16 7.64 -12.84
CA GLN A 218 -5.52 8.80 -12.22
C GLN A 218 -4.19 9.15 -12.91
N LEU A 219 -3.34 8.16 -13.16
CA LEU A 219 -2.08 8.33 -13.88
C LEU A 219 -2.33 8.95 -15.26
N LYS A 220 -3.33 8.46 -15.99
CA LYS A 220 -3.69 9.00 -17.30
C LYS A 220 -4.08 10.47 -17.22
N SER A 221 -4.90 10.85 -16.24
CA SER A 221 -5.31 12.26 -16.06
C SER A 221 -4.17 13.23 -15.73
N LEU A 222 -3.03 12.73 -15.22
CA LEU A 222 -1.82 13.52 -14.98
C LEU A 222 -0.97 13.68 -16.25
N ILE A 223 -1.19 12.85 -17.27
CA ILE A 223 -0.44 12.88 -18.54
C ILE A 223 -1.16 13.76 -19.57
N ASP A 224 -2.48 13.68 -19.61
CA ASP A 224 -3.34 14.46 -20.53
C ASP A 224 -3.30 15.95 -20.15
#